data_4434db48abb78b3524815b72dfa86c90
#
_entry.id   4434db48abb78b3524815b72dfa86c90
#
_cell.length_a   1.000
_cell.length_b   1.000
_cell.length_c   1.000
_cell.angle_alpha   90.00
_cell.angle_beta   90.00
_cell.angle_gamma   90.00
#
_symmetry.space_group_name_H-M   'P 1'
#
loop_
_entity.id
_entity.type
_entity.pdbx_description
1 polymer ?
#
loop_
_entity_poly.entity_id
_entity_poly.type
_entity_poly.pdbx_seq_one_letter_code
_entity_poly.pdbx_strand_id
1 'polypeptide(L)'
;MCGKGGVFPPERRLRPLIIPIFIPHAGCPHRCLFCDQEKITAQPRQLTDPQQVRKTLDAAIHAKGFDPSRNTELAFYGGTFTGLKKARMESLLKAAAPYVRSGMVQSIRISTRPDSLDEERLRILKTYGVATVELGAQSMSDRVLALSQRGHCAEDTIRAVRMLKDHGFKVGIQLMPGLPGDSREEFSVTIKKVLALKPHMARLYPALVIKGTGLARMHGEGSYRPFSLGEAVSVCVESVLLLEGNGIPVIRIGLMSSPSLLEKGRIVSGPWHPAFGFLVRSAIHLRGIAPDLPVPGDAEQIRIHVPMREIPLVRGYKNRGIRKIEQITGARVMGVVPDDTVPMGRIRLEKI
;
A
#
# COMPACT_ATOMS: atom_id res chain seq x y z
N MET A 1 -23.36 21.21 -16.32
CA MET A 1 -23.21 21.28 -14.85
C MET A 1 -22.62 19.93 -14.40
N CYS A 2 -21.31 19.80 -14.37
CA CYS A 2 -20.63 18.61 -13.85
C CYS A 2 -20.41 18.78 -12.35
N GLY A 3 -21.17 18.05 -11.55
CA GLY A 3 -20.99 18.00 -10.10
C GLY A 3 -19.60 17.45 -9.75
N LYS A 4 -18.75 18.31 -9.16
CA LYS A 4 -17.46 17.92 -8.58
C LYS A 4 -17.75 17.20 -7.26
N GLY A 5 -17.96 15.88 -7.31
CA GLY A 5 -18.00 15.03 -6.13
C GLY A 5 -16.62 15.02 -5.48
N GLY A 6 -16.52 15.46 -4.23
CA GLY A 6 -15.30 15.36 -3.43
C GLY A 6 -14.88 13.90 -3.28
N VAL A 7 -13.63 13.58 -3.59
CA VAL A 7 -13.02 12.26 -3.46
C VAL A 7 -12.69 12.02 -1.98
N PHE A 8 -13.72 11.69 -1.18
CA PHE A 8 -13.54 11.23 0.19
C PHE A 8 -13.97 9.78 0.28
N PRO A 9 -13.18 8.93 0.95
CA PRO A 9 -13.52 7.53 1.09
C PRO A 9 -14.84 7.39 1.83
N PRO A 10 -15.71 6.45 1.39
CA PRO A 10 -16.97 6.15 2.07
C PRO A 10 -16.70 5.78 3.54
N GLU A 11 -17.73 5.93 4.37
CA GLU A 11 -17.74 5.64 5.81
C GLU A 11 -16.78 4.51 6.18
N ARG A 12 -15.97 4.73 7.22
CA ARG A 12 -15.03 3.74 7.74
C ARG A 12 -15.77 2.45 8.13
N ARG A 13 -15.96 1.55 7.19
CA ARG A 13 -15.99 0.13 7.59
C ARG A 13 -14.68 -0.14 8.31
N LEU A 14 -14.74 -0.56 9.56
CA LEU A 14 -13.55 -0.91 10.34
C LEU A 14 -12.66 -1.78 9.47
N ARG A 15 -11.41 -1.34 9.26
CA ARG A 15 -10.47 -2.12 8.47
C ARG A 15 -10.34 -3.49 9.11
N PRO A 16 -10.28 -4.58 8.33
CA PRO A 16 -10.12 -5.90 8.91
C PRO A 16 -8.87 -5.95 9.79
N LEU A 17 -8.95 -6.69 10.88
CA LEU A 17 -7.78 -7.09 11.64
C LEU A 17 -6.98 -8.06 10.77
N ILE A 18 -5.71 -7.78 10.53
CA ILE A 18 -4.85 -8.67 9.75
C ILE A 18 -3.91 -9.42 10.70
N ILE A 19 -3.98 -10.75 10.70
CA ILE A 19 -3.01 -11.62 11.36
C ILE A 19 -1.96 -12.00 10.31
N PRO A 20 -0.75 -11.39 10.32
CA PRO A 20 0.24 -11.65 9.28
C PRO A 20 1.07 -12.90 9.59
N ILE A 21 1.28 -13.71 8.58
CA ILE A 21 2.28 -14.79 8.54
C ILE A 21 3.23 -14.51 7.38
N PHE A 22 4.50 -14.35 7.70
CA PHE A 22 5.51 -14.06 6.68
C PHE A 22 6.17 -15.36 6.20
N ILE A 23 6.32 -15.46 4.86
CA ILE A 23 7.01 -16.55 4.17
C ILE A 23 8.13 -16.00 3.29
N PRO A 24 9.19 -15.38 3.88
CA PRO A 24 10.19 -14.63 3.14
C PRO A 24 10.82 -15.44 2.01
N HIS A 25 10.79 -14.92 0.78
CA HIS A 25 11.31 -15.53 -0.45
C HIS A 25 10.78 -16.95 -0.78
N ALA A 26 9.88 -17.51 0.01
CA ALA A 26 9.34 -18.83 -0.25
C ALA A 26 8.48 -18.82 -1.53
N GLY A 27 8.68 -19.81 -2.40
CA GLY A 27 7.99 -19.91 -3.69
C GLY A 27 8.45 -18.91 -4.75
N CYS A 28 9.38 -17.99 -4.44
CA CYS A 28 9.94 -17.09 -5.47
C CYS A 28 10.94 -17.84 -6.35
N PRO A 29 10.80 -17.80 -7.70
CA PRO A 29 11.71 -18.49 -8.61
C PRO A 29 13.11 -17.85 -8.64
N HIS A 30 13.20 -16.55 -8.33
CA HIS A 30 14.44 -15.77 -8.29
C HIS A 30 14.29 -14.57 -7.35
N ARG A 31 15.37 -13.82 -7.12
CA ARG A 31 15.36 -12.56 -6.38
C ARG A 31 15.30 -11.38 -7.35
N CYS A 32 14.27 -10.54 -7.20
CA CYS A 32 14.19 -9.26 -7.90
C CYS A 32 15.28 -8.29 -7.38
N LEU A 33 15.73 -7.35 -8.22
CA LEU A 33 16.82 -6.42 -7.89
C LEU A 33 16.59 -5.59 -6.61
N PHE A 34 15.33 -5.28 -6.31
CA PHE A 34 14.93 -4.44 -5.16
C PHE A 34 14.63 -5.24 -3.89
N CYS A 35 14.64 -6.58 -3.93
CA CYS A 35 13.99 -7.40 -2.91
C CYS A 35 14.96 -8.06 -1.93
N ASP A 36 14.77 -7.77 -0.64
CA ASP A 36 15.36 -8.50 0.48
C ASP A 36 14.30 -8.61 1.59
N GLN A 37 13.48 -9.65 1.50
CA GLN A 37 12.33 -9.79 2.40
C GLN A 37 12.74 -10.10 3.84
N GLU A 38 13.85 -10.77 4.06
CA GLU A 38 14.37 -11.04 5.40
C GLU A 38 14.65 -9.72 6.14
N LYS A 39 15.32 -8.78 5.46
CA LYS A 39 15.58 -7.45 6.01
C LYS A 39 14.34 -6.57 6.13
N ILE A 40 13.40 -6.70 5.17
CA ILE A 40 12.17 -5.90 5.17
C ILE A 40 11.23 -6.34 6.29
N THR A 41 11.12 -7.64 6.56
CA THR A 41 10.13 -8.19 7.50
C THR A 41 10.69 -8.49 8.88
N ALA A 42 12.02 -8.44 9.06
CA ALA A 42 12.73 -8.92 10.26
C ALA A 42 12.45 -10.42 10.56
N GLN A 43 12.06 -11.18 9.53
CA GLN A 43 11.81 -12.63 9.67
C GLN A 43 12.91 -13.41 8.95
N PRO A 44 13.50 -14.42 9.60
CA PRO A 44 14.48 -15.27 8.96
C PRO A 44 13.84 -16.09 7.83
N ARG A 45 14.67 -16.52 6.88
CA ARG A 45 14.26 -17.40 5.77
C ARG A 45 13.88 -18.81 6.24
N GLN A 46 13.40 -18.97 7.46
CA GLN A 46 12.87 -20.25 7.91
C GLN A 46 11.57 -20.53 7.16
N LEU A 47 11.44 -21.76 6.69
CA LEU A 47 10.20 -22.23 6.10
C LEU A 47 9.14 -22.25 7.18
N THR A 48 8.24 -21.27 7.15
CA THR A 48 7.04 -21.25 8.00
C THR A 48 6.34 -22.60 7.90
N ASP A 49 6.20 -23.33 9.00
CA ASP A 49 5.55 -24.64 9.04
C ASP A 49 4.08 -24.54 9.50
N PRO A 50 3.27 -25.59 9.32
CA PRO A 50 1.88 -25.62 9.76
C PRO A 50 1.71 -25.41 11.27
N GLN A 51 2.68 -25.78 12.09
CA GLN A 51 2.66 -25.60 13.54
C GLN A 51 2.83 -24.12 13.89
N GLN A 52 3.73 -23.42 13.19
CA GLN A 52 3.90 -21.98 13.35
C GLN A 52 2.64 -21.20 12.94
N VAL A 53 1.92 -21.65 11.90
CA VAL A 53 0.64 -21.06 11.50
C VAL A 53 -0.36 -21.16 12.66
N ARG A 54 -0.55 -22.35 13.23
CA ARG A 54 -1.45 -22.57 14.38
C ARG A 54 -1.03 -21.72 15.59
N LYS A 55 0.24 -21.77 15.97
CA LYS A 55 0.77 -20.99 17.10
C LYS A 55 0.52 -19.50 16.96
N THR A 56 0.69 -18.94 15.75
CA THR A 56 0.45 -17.53 15.47
C THR A 56 -1.05 -17.19 15.57
N LEU A 57 -1.92 -18.05 15.05
CA LEU A 57 -3.37 -17.86 15.13
C LEU A 57 -3.86 -17.99 16.58
N ASP A 58 -3.42 -19.01 17.32
CA ASP A 58 -3.77 -19.18 18.73
C ASP A 58 -3.36 -17.97 19.57
N ALA A 59 -2.13 -17.50 19.39
CA ALA A 59 -1.65 -16.31 20.08
C ALA A 59 -2.49 -15.07 19.74
N ALA A 60 -2.93 -14.92 18.49
CA ALA A 60 -3.72 -13.77 18.07
C ALA A 60 -5.16 -13.80 18.60
N ILE A 61 -5.84 -14.95 18.55
CA ILE A 61 -7.24 -15.08 19.01
C ILE A 61 -7.37 -15.07 20.53
N HIS A 62 -6.33 -15.46 21.28
CA HIS A 62 -6.29 -15.40 22.73
C HIS A 62 -5.64 -14.11 23.26
N ALA A 63 -5.22 -13.19 22.38
CA ALA A 63 -4.67 -11.92 22.81
C ALA A 63 -5.72 -11.06 23.52
N LYS A 64 -5.31 -10.36 24.58
CA LYS A 64 -6.16 -9.39 25.27
C LYS A 64 -6.67 -8.32 24.27
N GLY A 65 -7.98 -8.22 24.13
CA GLY A 65 -8.61 -7.27 23.19
C GLY A 65 -8.88 -7.83 21.80
N PHE A 66 -8.71 -9.14 21.58
CA PHE A 66 -9.26 -9.77 20.39
C PHE A 66 -10.79 -9.71 20.43
N ASP A 67 -11.37 -9.20 19.35
CA ASP A 67 -12.82 -9.10 19.19
C ASP A 67 -13.26 -10.05 18.06
N PRO A 68 -13.95 -11.16 18.36
CA PRO A 68 -14.40 -12.12 17.35
C PRO A 68 -15.46 -11.55 16.39
N SER A 69 -16.16 -10.47 16.79
CA SER A 69 -17.12 -9.78 15.90
C SER A 69 -16.45 -8.93 14.84
N ARG A 70 -15.16 -8.58 15.05
CA ARG A 70 -14.38 -7.80 14.09
C ARG A 70 -13.96 -8.66 12.91
N ASN A 71 -14.18 -8.15 11.70
CA ASN A 71 -13.68 -8.80 10.50
C ASN A 71 -12.14 -9.02 10.61
N THR A 72 -11.73 -10.29 10.71
CA THR A 72 -10.32 -10.70 10.88
C THR A 72 -9.89 -11.55 9.70
N GLU A 73 -8.75 -11.20 9.09
CA GLU A 73 -8.17 -11.95 7.98
C GLU A 73 -6.79 -12.50 8.36
N LEU A 74 -6.55 -13.78 8.09
CA LEU A 74 -5.19 -14.32 8.05
C LEU A 74 -4.53 -13.90 6.75
N ALA A 75 -3.30 -13.39 6.79
CA ALA A 75 -2.57 -12.99 5.60
C ALA A 75 -1.21 -13.68 5.47
N PHE A 76 -1.00 -14.45 4.41
CA PHE A 76 0.32 -14.93 4.03
C PHE A 76 1.01 -13.87 3.18
N TYR A 77 2.05 -13.25 3.73
CA TYR A 77 2.82 -12.18 3.12
C TYR A 77 4.29 -12.55 2.87
N GLY A 78 4.94 -11.81 2.03
CA GLY A 78 6.29 -12.09 1.54
C GLY A 78 6.21 -13.11 0.40
N GLY A 79 7.29 -13.67 -0.06
CA GLY A 79 7.36 -14.75 -1.04
C GLY A 79 6.35 -14.73 -2.19
N THR A 80 6.16 -15.93 -2.77
CA THR A 80 5.13 -16.21 -3.78
C THR A 80 4.31 -17.40 -3.30
N PHE A 81 3.17 -17.14 -2.65
CA PHE A 81 2.42 -18.21 -1.97
C PHE A 81 2.04 -19.35 -2.93
N THR A 82 1.53 -19.00 -4.12
CA THR A 82 1.17 -20.00 -5.15
C THR A 82 2.36 -20.61 -5.87
N GLY A 83 3.56 -20.06 -5.73
CA GLY A 83 4.82 -20.65 -6.21
C GLY A 83 5.39 -21.73 -5.28
N LEU A 84 4.80 -21.95 -4.12
CA LEU A 84 5.14 -23.06 -3.24
C LEU A 84 4.83 -24.41 -3.92
N LYS A 85 5.56 -25.46 -3.54
CA LYS A 85 5.15 -26.84 -3.87
C LYS A 85 3.74 -27.07 -3.35
N LYS A 86 2.88 -27.68 -4.17
CA LYS A 86 1.44 -27.86 -3.89
C LYS A 86 1.17 -28.42 -2.50
N ALA A 87 1.83 -29.53 -2.14
CA ALA A 87 1.71 -30.15 -0.82
C ALA A 87 2.05 -29.16 0.33
N ARG A 88 3.01 -28.26 0.11
CA ARG A 88 3.39 -27.26 1.10
C ARG A 88 2.32 -26.16 1.22
N MET A 89 1.85 -25.65 0.10
CA MET A 89 0.75 -24.67 0.04
C MET A 89 -0.48 -25.21 0.78
N GLU A 90 -0.90 -26.42 0.45
CA GLU A 90 -2.03 -27.07 1.11
C GLU A 90 -1.80 -27.28 2.61
N SER A 91 -0.61 -27.69 3.03
CA SER A 91 -0.32 -27.94 4.44
C SER A 91 -0.47 -26.68 5.30
N LEU A 92 -0.06 -25.50 4.77
CA LEU A 92 -0.23 -24.22 5.44
C LEU A 92 -1.72 -23.80 5.50
N LEU A 93 -2.45 -24.01 4.40
CA LEU A 93 -3.88 -23.73 4.34
C LEU A 93 -4.69 -24.66 5.24
N LYS A 94 -4.36 -25.95 5.27
CA LYS A 94 -4.97 -26.94 6.20
C LYS A 94 -4.78 -26.54 7.67
N ALA A 95 -3.62 -25.96 8.02
CA ALA A 95 -3.38 -25.49 9.38
C ALA A 95 -4.28 -24.30 9.76
N ALA A 96 -4.64 -23.44 8.82
CA ALA A 96 -5.52 -22.30 9.03
C ALA A 96 -7.02 -22.65 8.96
N ALA A 97 -7.37 -23.72 8.26
CA ALA A 97 -8.77 -24.09 7.97
C ALA A 97 -9.70 -24.22 9.21
N PRO A 98 -9.26 -24.77 10.37
CA PRO A 98 -10.11 -24.81 11.57
C PRO A 98 -10.56 -23.44 12.04
N TYR A 99 -9.68 -22.45 12.01
CA TYR A 99 -9.97 -21.07 12.45
C TYR A 99 -10.93 -20.35 11.48
N VAL A 100 -10.87 -20.68 10.19
CA VAL A 100 -11.82 -20.16 9.20
C VAL A 100 -13.19 -20.82 9.39
N ARG A 101 -13.25 -22.14 9.58
CA ARG A 101 -14.52 -22.84 9.79
C ARG A 101 -15.22 -22.45 11.09
N SER A 102 -14.47 -22.14 12.15
CA SER A 102 -15.03 -21.68 13.43
C SER A 102 -15.48 -20.21 13.38
N GLY A 103 -15.18 -19.47 12.31
CA GLY A 103 -15.51 -18.05 12.19
C GLY A 103 -14.59 -17.12 12.99
N MET A 104 -13.57 -17.62 13.68
CA MET A 104 -12.56 -16.78 14.35
C MET A 104 -11.72 -15.96 13.35
N VAL A 105 -11.54 -16.48 12.16
CA VAL A 105 -10.94 -15.81 11.01
C VAL A 105 -11.94 -15.86 9.87
N GLN A 106 -12.35 -14.71 9.34
CA GLN A 106 -13.40 -14.64 8.32
C GLN A 106 -12.90 -15.06 6.94
N SER A 107 -11.61 -14.86 6.64
CA SER A 107 -11.03 -15.26 5.36
C SER A 107 -9.50 -15.30 5.39
N ILE A 108 -8.93 -15.90 4.36
CA ILE A 108 -7.49 -15.92 4.12
C ILE A 108 -7.16 -14.97 2.97
N ARG A 109 -6.07 -14.25 3.12
CA ARG A 109 -5.45 -13.38 2.12
C ARG A 109 -4.06 -13.92 1.79
N ILE A 110 -3.67 -13.89 0.53
CA ILE A 110 -2.32 -14.30 0.11
C ILE A 110 -1.67 -13.25 -0.77
N SER A 111 -0.35 -13.19 -0.75
CA SER A 111 0.45 -12.44 -1.74
C SER A 111 1.15 -13.40 -2.68
N THR A 112 1.11 -13.09 -3.96
CA THR A 112 1.76 -13.92 -4.97
C THR A 112 2.21 -13.10 -6.20
N ARG A 113 2.90 -13.77 -7.12
CA ARG A 113 3.30 -13.23 -8.43
C ARG A 113 2.20 -13.49 -9.46
N PRO A 114 2.06 -12.61 -10.48
CA PRO A 114 1.08 -12.82 -11.54
C PRO A 114 1.30 -14.09 -12.36
N ASP A 115 2.57 -14.45 -12.58
CA ASP A 115 3.00 -15.61 -13.39
C ASP A 115 2.98 -16.96 -12.64
N SER A 116 2.45 -16.99 -11.42
CA SER A 116 2.47 -18.17 -10.55
C SER A 116 1.06 -18.68 -10.22
N LEU A 117 0.11 -18.51 -11.13
CA LEU A 117 -1.28 -18.94 -10.98
C LEU A 117 -1.64 -19.98 -12.04
N ASP A 118 -2.41 -20.98 -11.64
CA ASP A 118 -3.08 -21.95 -12.49
C ASP A 118 -4.42 -22.40 -11.88
N GLU A 119 -5.27 -23.02 -12.68
CA GLU A 119 -6.60 -23.49 -12.32
C GLU A 119 -6.63 -24.40 -11.09
N GLU A 120 -5.64 -25.27 -10.96
CA GLU A 120 -5.57 -26.21 -9.86
C GLU A 120 -5.26 -25.49 -8.54
N ARG A 121 -4.30 -24.55 -8.56
CA ARG A 121 -4.00 -23.70 -7.41
C ARG A 121 -5.18 -22.87 -6.98
N LEU A 122 -5.91 -22.29 -7.93
CA LEU A 122 -7.11 -21.49 -7.62
C LEU A 122 -8.19 -22.33 -6.94
N ARG A 123 -8.42 -23.56 -7.39
CA ARG A 123 -9.36 -24.49 -6.74
C ARG A 123 -8.94 -24.79 -5.30
N ILE A 124 -7.64 -25.06 -5.07
CA ILE A 124 -7.12 -25.29 -3.72
C ILE A 124 -7.35 -24.05 -2.84
N LEU A 125 -7.00 -22.84 -3.31
CA LEU A 125 -7.21 -21.60 -2.56
C LEU A 125 -8.67 -21.44 -2.14
N LYS A 126 -9.61 -21.70 -3.04
CA LYS A 126 -11.07 -21.62 -2.75
C LYS A 126 -11.49 -22.62 -1.69
N THR A 127 -11.05 -23.87 -1.80
CA THR A 127 -11.38 -24.96 -0.85
C THR A 127 -11.02 -24.58 0.59
N TYR A 128 -9.94 -23.83 0.78
CA TYR A 128 -9.46 -23.45 2.12
C TYR A 128 -9.87 -22.03 2.58
N GLY A 129 -10.80 -21.36 1.87
CA GLY A 129 -11.33 -20.07 2.31
C GLY A 129 -10.46 -18.86 2.01
N VAL A 130 -9.57 -18.96 1.01
CA VAL A 130 -8.88 -17.77 0.49
C VAL A 130 -9.89 -16.92 -0.25
N ALA A 131 -10.04 -15.66 0.18
CA ALA A 131 -10.95 -14.70 -0.44
C ALA A 131 -10.22 -13.59 -1.19
N THR A 132 -8.99 -13.25 -0.77
CA THR A 132 -8.24 -12.13 -1.35
C THR A 132 -6.87 -12.59 -1.85
N VAL A 133 -6.55 -12.24 -3.09
CA VAL A 133 -5.22 -12.47 -3.68
C VAL A 133 -4.60 -11.13 -4.05
N GLU A 134 -3.44 -10.84 -3.46
CA GLU A 134 -2.65 -9.65 -3.76
C GLU A 134 -1.53 -9.97 -4.74
N LEU A 135 -1.61 -9.39 -5.93
CA LEU A 135 -0.63 -9.59 -7.00
C LEU A 135 0.52 -8.58 -6.89
N GLY A 136 1.73 -9.08 -6.75
CA GLY A 136 2.93 -8.26 -6.83
C GLY A 136 3.26 -7.89 -8.28
N ALA A 137 2.46 -7.07 -8.94
CA ALA A 137 2.70 -6.62 -10.31
C ALA A 137 3.92 -5.72 -10.42
N GLN A 138 4.08 -4.80 -9.48
CA GLN A 138 5.13 -3.78 -9.35
C GLN A 138 5.03 -2.68 -10.41
N SER A 139 4.88 -3.01 -11.69
CA SER A 139 4.69 -2.10 -12.83
C SER A 139 3.83 -2.78 -13.90
N MET A 140 3.29 -1.98 -14.83
CA MET A 140 2.64 -2.44 -16.05
C MET A 140 3.45 -2.02 -17.30
N SER A 141 4.73 -1.73 -17.12
CA SER A 141 5.72 -1.46 -18.16
C SER A 141 6.70 -2.63 -18.24
N ASP A 142 6.73 -3.31 -19.38
CA ASP A 142 7.62 -4.46 -19.60
C ASP A 142 9.10 -4.06 -19.51
N ARG A 143 9.44 -2.83 -19.95
CA ARG A 143 10.78 -2.27 -19.81
C ARG A 143 11.18 -2.15 -18.33
N VAL A 144 10.31 -1.59 -17.48
CA VAL A 144 10.55 -1.45 -16.03
C VAL A 144 10.65 -2.81 -15.36
N LEU A 145 9.78 -3.76 -15.73
CA LEU A 145 9.78 -5.13 -15.20
C LEU A 145 11.07 -5.88 -15.58
N ALA A 146 11.51 -5.77 -16.82
CA ALA A 146 12.75 -6.38 -17.29
C ALA A 146 13.99 -5.79 -16.60
N LEU A 147 14.11 -4.46 -16.53
CA LEU A 147 15.20 -3.78 -15.84
C LEU A 147 15.24 -4.08 -14.34
N SER A 148 14.10 -4.39 -13.74
CA SER A 148 13.99 -4.79 -12.32
C SER A 148 14.19 -6.29 -12.09
N GLN A 149 14.48 -7.06 -13.15
CA GLN A 149 14.60 -8.53 -13.13
C GLN A 149 13.37 -9.18 -12.49
N ARG A 150 12.16 -8.70 -12.88
CA ARG A 150 10.93 -9.18 -12.27
C ARG A 150 10.52 -10.56 -12.79
N GLY A 151 10.92 -10.92 -14.01
CA GLY A 151 10.73 -12.24 -14.63
C GLY A 151 9.30 -12.55 -15.06
N HIS A 152 8.42 -11.54 -15.10
CA HIS A 152 7.10 -11.60 -15.72
C HIS A 152 6.85 -10.31 -16.50
N CYS A 153 5.86 -10.29 -17.38
CA CYS A 153 5.44 -9.13 -18.17
C CYS A 153 4.08 -8.57 -17.70
N ALA A 154 3.67 -7.44 -18.27
CA ALA A 154 2.39 -6.81 -17.96
C ALA A 154 1.20 -7.72 -18.32
N GLU A 155 1.30 -8.48 -19.41
CA GLU A 155 0.25 -9.42 -19.85
C GLU A 155 0.01 -10.53 -18.82
N ASP A 156 1.05 -10.99 -18.11
CA ASP A 156 0.87 -11.94 -17.01
C ASP A 156 -0.03 -11.36 -15.91
N THR A 157 0.12 -10.07 -15.60
CA THR A 157 -0.74 -9.39 -14.62
C THR A 157 -2.18 -9.29 -15.13
N ILE A 158 -2.38 -8.96 -16.42
CA ILE A 158 -3.71 -8.88 -17.04
C ILE A 158 -4.42 -10.23 -16.96
N ARG A 159 -3.73 -11.31 -17.39
CA ARG A 159 -4.23 -12.68 -17.35
C ARG A 159 -4.56 -13.11 -15.91
N ALA A 160 -3.67 -12.84 -14.96
CA ALA A 160 -3.86 -13.18 -13.55
C ALA A 160 -5.10 -12.48 -12.94
N VAL A 161 -5.27 -11.18 -13.20
CA VAL A 161 -6.44 -10.43 -12.70
C VAL A 161 -7.74 -11.00 -13.26
N ARG A 162 -7.78 -11.31 -14.57
CA ARG A 162 -8.95 -11.93 -15.21
C ARG A 162 -9.28 -13.28 -14.57
N MET A 163 -8.30 -14.19 -14.55
CA MET A 163 -8.45 -15.52 -13.97
C MET A 163 -8.94 -15.48 -12.51
N LEU A 164 -8.37 -14.59 -11.67
CA LEU A 164 -8.78 -14.45 -10.27
C LEU A 164 -10.22 -13.93 -10.14
N LYS A 165 -10.62 -12.98 -10.98
CA LYS A 165 -11.98 -12.45 -10.98
C LYS A 165 -13.01 -13.49 -11.42
N ASP A 166 -12.72 -14.25 -12.47
CA ASP A 166 -13.58 -15.30 -12.99
C ASP A 166 -13.82 -16.39 -11.93
N HIS A 167 -12.83 -16.61 -11.04
CA HIS A 167 -12.98 -17.49 -9.87
C HIS A 167 -13.55 -16.79 -8.63
N GLY A 168 -14.00 -15.54 -8.73
CA GLY A 168 -14.64 -14.80 -7.63
C GLY A 168 -13.70 -14.45 -6.47
N PHE A 169 -12.40 -14.25 -6.72
CA PHE A 169 -11.47 -13.71 -5.72
C PHE A 169 -11.52 -12.17 -5.71
N LYS A 170 -11.33 -11.60 -4.53
CA LYS A 170 -10.96 -10.18 -4.42
C LYS A 170 -9.50 -10.03 -4.84
N VAL A 171 -9.24 -9.11 -5.78
CA VAL A 171 -7.90 -8.88 -6.33
C VAL A 171 -7.33 -7.58 -5.79
N GLY A 172 -6.16 -7.66 -5.16
CA GLY A 172 -5.31 -6.52 -4.85
C GLY A 172 -4.14 -6.42 -5.82
N ILE A 173 -3.73 -5.21 -6.18
CA ILE A 173 -2.51 -4.99 -6.98
C ILE A 173 -1.52 -4.17 -6.18
N GLN A 174 -0.30 -4.69 -6.02
CA GLN A 174 0.82 -3.96 -5.44
C GLN A 174 1.69 -3.39 -6.55
N LEU A 175 2.02 -2.09 -6.44
CA LEU A 175 2.81 -1.33 -7.38
C LEU A 175 3.99 -0.65 -6.68
N MET A 176 5.09 -0.47 -7.41
CA MET A 176 6.32 0.12 -6.90
C MET A 176 6.79 1.26 -7.81
N PRO A 177 6.35 2.52 -7.59
CA PRO A 177 6.88 3.65 -8.33
C PRO A 177 8.38 3.87 -8.06
N GLY A 178 9.11 4.25 -9.09
CA GLY A 178 10.53 4.57 -9.01
C GLY A 178 11.47 3.37 -9.14
N LEU A 179 11.06 2.27 -9.72
CA LEU A 179 11.93 1.15 -10.12
C LEU A 179 12.88 1.58 -11.27
N PRO A 180 13.96 0.80 -11.57
CA PRO A 180 14.81 1.08 -12.71
C PRO A 180 14.04 1.28 -14.02
N GLY A 181 14.33 2.38 -14.72
CA GLY A 181 13.62 2.76 -15.95
C GLY A 181 12.25 3.40 -15.72
N ASP A 182 11.79 3.55 -14.50
CA ASP A 182 10.52 4.22 -14.20
C ASP A 182 10.68 5.75 -14.15
N SER A 183 9.60 6.46 -14.43
CA SER A 183 9.45 7.90 -14.29
C SER A 183 8.04 8.23 -13.84
N ARG A 184 7.75 9.50 -13.60
CA ARG A 184 6.40 9.96 -13.26
C ARG A 184 5.40 9.63 -14.40
N GLU A 185 5.82 9.86 -15.65
CA GLU A 185 5.02 9.62 -16.85
C GLU A 185 4.80 8.12 -17.06
N GLU A 186 5.84 7.32 -16.96
CA GLU A 186 5.79 5.86 -17.10
C GLU A 186 4.89 5.23 -16.01
N PHE A 187 5.02 5.71 -14.78
CA PHE A 187 4.15 5.23 -13.69
C PHE A 187 2.69 5.67 -13.88
N SER A 188 2.45 6.86 -14.46
CA SER A 188 1.09 7.29 -14.83
C SER A 188 0.46 6.34 -15.85
N VAL A 189 1.22 5.87 -16.83
CA VAL A 189 0.76 4.83 -17.79
C VAL A 189 0.47 3.52 -17.05
N THR A 190 1.33 3.11 -16.10
CA THR A 190 1.07 1.95 -15.24
C THR A 190 -0.27 2.09 -14.50
N ILE A 191 -0.56 3.24 -13.89
CA ILE A 191 -1.83 3.48 -13.19
C ILE A 191 -3.03 3.39 -14.14
N LYS A 192 -2.95 3.97 -15.34
CA LYS A 192 -4.03 3.88 -16.35
C LYS A 192 -4.32 2.42 -16.75
N LYS A 193 -3.29 1.60 -16.96
CA LYS A 193 -3.45 0.17 -17.24
C LYS A 193 -4.11 -0.56 -16.06
N VAL A 194 -3.74 -0.24 -14.82
CA VAL A 194 -4.35 -0.82 -13.61
C VAL A 194 -5.81 -0.40 -13.46
N LEU A 195 -6.17 0.85 -13.79
CA LEU A 195 -7.57 1.31 -13.79
C LEU A 195 -8.43 0.48 -14.74
N ALA A 196 -7.93 0.17 -15.93
CA ALA A 196 -8.63 -0.68 -16.90
C ALA A 196 -8.90 -2.11 -16.37
N LEU A 197 -8.03 -2.63 -15.50
CA LEU A 197 -8.19 -3.94 -14.87
C LEU A 197 -9.22 -3.94 -13.72
N LYS A 198 -9.58 -2.76 -13.18
CA LYS A 198 -10.55 -2.58 -12.09
C LYS A 198 -10.30 -3.57 -10.91
N PRO A 199 -9.10 -3.60 -10.29
CA PRO A 199 -8.87 -4.43 -9.11
C PRO A 199 -9.72 -3.93 -7.94
N HIS A 200 -9.91 -4.77 -6.91
CA HIS A 200 -10.70 -4.40 -5.73
C HIS A 200 -9.92 -3.47 -4.78
N MET A 201 -8.60 -3.42 -4.88
CA MET A 201 -7.73 -2.57 -4.06
C MET A 201 -6.33 -2.46 -4.66
N ALA A 202 -5.60 -1.42 -4.21
CA ALA A 202 -4.19 -1.24 -4.59
C ALA A 202 -3.30 -0.96 -3.37
N ARG A 203 -1.99 -1.23 -3.52
CA ARG A 203 -0.92 -0.83 -2.61
C ARG A 203 0.17 -0.13 -3.41
N LEU A 204 0.72 0.95 -2.85
CA LEU A 204 1.80 1.72 -3.46
C LEU A 204 3.04 1.70 -2.55
N TYR A 205 4.10 1.08 -3.00
CA TYR A 205 5.38 0.98 -2.29
C TYR A 205 6.51 1.59 -3.12
N PRO A 206 6.81 2.89 -2.97
CA PRO A 206 7.95 3.49 -3.68
C PRO A 206 9.22 2.70 -3.44
N ALA A 207 10.02 2.54 -4.50
CA ALA A 207 11.24 1.75 -4.49
C ALA A 207 12.27 2.35 -3.51
N LEU A 208 12.84 1.50 -2.65
CA LEU A 208 13.90 1.84 -1.71
C LEU A 208 15.17 1.09 -2.07
N VAL A 209 16.30 1.76 -1.92
CA VAL A 209 17.63 1.17 -2.07
C VAL A 209 18.03 0.55 -0.74
N ILE A 210 17.91 -0.78 -0.63
CA ILE A 210 18.22 -1.54 0.57
C ILE A 210 19.61 -2.17 0.42
N LYS A 211 20.48 -2.04 1.42
CA LYS A 211 21.83 -2.59 1.44
C LYS A 211 21.84 -4.09 1.10
N GLY A 212 22.72 -4.48 0.17
CA GLY A 212 22.90 -5.86 -0.26
C GLY A 212 21.92 -6.34 -1.32
N THR A 213 21.08 -5.46 -1.88
CA THR A 213 20.23 -5.74 -3.05
C THR A 213 20.96 -5.39 -4.35
N GLY A 214 20.49 -5.96 -5.48
CA GLY A 214 20.96 -5.56 -6.81
C GLY A 214 20.74 -4.08 -7.08
N LEU A 215 19.64 -3.53 -6.56
CA LEU A 215 19.32 -2.10 -6.67
C LEU A 215 20.35 -1.21 -5.94
N ALA A 216 20.88 -1.67 -4.79
CA ALA A 216 21.94 -0.95 -4.08
C ALA A 216 23.25 -0.95 -4.86
N ARG A 217 23.56 -2.03 -5.59
CA ARG A 217 24.73 -2.09 -6.48
C ARG A 217 24.56 -1.10 -7.62
N MET A 218 23.43 -1.12 -8.36
CA MET A 218 23.16 -0.18 -9.45
C MET A 218 23.22 1.29 -8.99
N HIS A 219 22.73 1.57 -7.77
CA HIS A 219 22.82 2.91 -7.19
C HIS A 219 24.28 3.31 -6.91
N GLY A 220 25.09 2.40 -6.35
CA GLY A 220 26.52 2.64 -6.10
C GLY A 220 27.34 2.84 -7.37
N GLU A 221 26.97 2.18 -8.46
CA GLU A 221 27.57 2.30 -9.78
C GLU A 221 27.06 3.54 -10.59
N GLY A 222 26.11 4.31 -10.01
CA GLY A 222 25.52 5.47 -10.69
C GLY A 222 24.53 5.15 -11.82
N SER A 223 24.22 3.87 -12.05
CA SER A 223 23.30 3.43 -13.12
C SER A 223 21.82 3.49 -12.72
N TYR A 224 21.51 3.78 -11.45
CA TYR A 224 20.16 3.96 -10.92
C TYR A 224 20.09 5.09 -9.89
N ARG A 225 19.12 6.00 -10.07
CA ARG A 225 18.76 7.04 -9.12
C ARG A 225 17.34 6.79 -8.60
N PRO A 226 17.13 6.55 -7.31
CA PRO A 226 15.78 6.44 -6.73
C PRO A 226 15.08 7.82 -6.74
N PHE A 227 13.76 7.81 -6.69
CA PHE A 227 13.02 9.03 -6.43
C PHE A 227 13.43 9.66 -5.10
N SER A 228 13.46 10.99 -5.05
CA SER A 228 13.48 11.74 -3.80
C SER A 228 12.15 11.56 -3.05
N LEU A 229 12.14 11.93 -1.77
CA LEU A 229 10.90 11.90 -0.98
C LEU A 229 9.79 12.76 -1.62
N GLY A 230 10.14 13.94 -2.15
CA GLY A 230 9.17 14.83 -2.80
C GLY A 230 8.60 14.25 -4.08
N GLU A 231 9.46 13.70 -4.97
CA GLU A 231 9.05 13.05 -6.21
C GLU A 231 8.10 11.88 -5.92
N ALA A 232 8.45 11.00 -4.98
CA ALA A 232 7.65 9.84 -4.61
C ALA A 232 6.30 10.24 -3.99
N VAL A 233 6.26 11.27 -3.13
CA VAL A 233 5.01 11.80 -2.59
C VAL A 233 4.13 12.33 -3.72
N SER A 234 4.68 13.12 -4.67
CA SER A 234 3.92 13.66 -5.80
C SER A 234 3.32 12.56 -6.68
N VAL A 235 4.13 11.57 -7.07
CA VAL A 235 3.68 10.41 -7.87
C VAL A 235 2.57 9.64 -7.13
N CYS A 236 2.75 9.39 -5.83
CA CYS A 236 1.73 8.69 -5.04
C CYS A 236 0.45 9.51 -4.86
N VAL A 237 0.52 10.84 -4.72
CA VAL A 237 -0.67 11.71 -4.65
C VAL A 237 -1.51 11.56 -5.91
N GLU A 238 -0.90 11.68 -7.08
CA GLU A 238 -1.60 11.53 -8.36
C GLU A 238 -2.20 10.14 -8.54
N SER A 239 -1.42 9.11 -8.20
CA SER A 239 -1.85 7.72 -8.29
C SER A 239 -3.05 7.43 -7.36
N VAL A 240 -3.01 7.92 -6.12
CA VAL A 240 -4.11 7.75 -5.16
C VAL A 240 -5.37 8.47 -5.63
N LEU A 241 -5.25 9.71 -6.10
CA LEU A 241 -6.39 10.47 -6.62
C LEU A 241 -7.04 9.77 -7.81
N LEU A 242 -6.25 9.24 -8.74
CA LEU A 242 -6.76 8.50 -9.91
C LEU A 242 -7.41 7.18 -9.49
N LEU A 243 -6.77 6.38 -8.65
CA LEU A 243 -7.29 5.08 -8.23
C LEU A 243 -8.56 5.25 -7.39
N GLU A 244 -8.54 6.07 -6.35
CA GLU A 244 -9.69 6.25 -5.45
C GLU A 244 -10.83 6.98 -6.14
N GLY A 245 -10.54 7.94 -7.05
CA GLY A 245 -11.54 8.60 -7.89
C GLY A 245 -12.25 7.65 -8.86
N ASN A 246 -11.67 6.48 -9.14
CA ASN A 246 -12.27 5.41 -9.94
C ASN A 246 -12.74 4.22 -9.07
N GLY A 247 -12.94 4.42 -7.77
CA GLY A 247 -13.48 3.40 -6.87
C GLY A 247 -12.50 2.29 -6.46
N ILE A 248 -11.20 2.46 -6.70
CA ILE A 248 -10.16 1.50 -6.30
C ILE A 248 -9.45 2.01 -5.04
N PRO A 249 -9.78 1.53 -3.84
CA PRO A 249 -9.18 2.01 -2.61
C PRO A 249 -7.69 1.66 -2.54
N VAL A 250 -6.85 2.65 -2.16
CA VAL A 250 -5.44 2.42 -1.86
C VAL A 250 -5.29 2.10 -0.38
N ILE A 251 -5.19 0.79 -0.09
CA ILE A 251 -5.21 0.27 1.29
C ILE A 251 -3.89 0.45 2.04
N ARG A 252 -2.79 0.67 1.32
CA ARG A 252 -1.46 0.91 1.91
C ARG A 252 -0.61 1.80 1.01
N ILE A 253 0.09 2.76 1.63
CA ILE A 253 1.04 3.65 0.95
C ILE A 253 2.32 3.67 1.77
N GLY A 254 3.44 3.31 1.14
CA GLY A 254 4.77 3.20 1.76
C GLY A 254 5.00 1.89 2.50
N LEU A 255 6.27 1.50 2.55
CA LEU A 255 6.72 0.28 3.22
C LEU A 255 6.57 0.41 4.75
N MET A 256 6.23 -0.69 5.38
CA MET A 256 6.14 -0.74 6.85
C MET A 256 7.55 -0.68 7.46
N SER A 257 7.68 0.10 8.52
CA SER A 257 8.90 0.09 9.34
C SER A 257 9.00 -1.22 10.11
N SER A 258 10.10 -1.96 9.91
CA SER A 258 10.48 -3.10 10.75
C SER A 258 11.77 -2.77 11.50
N PRO A 259 12.04 -3.38 12.67
CA PRO A 259 13.29 -3.13 13.40
C PRO A 259 14.52 -3.32 12.52
N SER A 260 14.58 -4.40 11.74
CA SER A 260 15.71 -4.68 10.86
C SER A 260 15.86 -3.70 9.70
N LEU A 261 14.75 -3.17 9.16
CA LEU A 261 14.80 -2.16 8.11
C LEU A 261 15.33 -0.82 8.64
N LEU A 262 15.11 -0.54 9.93
CA LEU A 262 15.51 0.71 10.59
C LEU A 262 16.95 0.68 11.12
N GLU A 263 17.66 -0.43 11.04
CA GLU A 263 19.08 -0.50 11.39
C GLU A 263 19.88 0.52 10.58
N LYS A 264 20.84 1.18 11.25
CA LYS A 264 21.68 2.22 10.62
C LYS A 264 22.35 1.69 9.34
N GLY A 265 22.20 2.41 8.25
CA GLY A 265 22.77 2.07 6.94
C GLY A 265 22.05 0.94 6.19
N ARG A 266 20.93 0.44 6.68
CA ARG A 266 20.12 -0.56 5.98
C ARG A 266 19.42 0.02 4.75
N ILE A 267 18.81 1.18 4.90
CA ILE A 267 18.30 1.97 3.78
C ILE A 267 19.45 2.86 3.30
N VAL A 268 19.92 2.59 2.08
CA VAL A 268 21.04 3.31 1.47
C VAL A 268 20.55 4.62 0.85
N SER A 269 19.39 4.58 0.17
CA SER A 269 18.83 5.74 -0.52
C SER A 269 17.34 5.51 -0.82
N GLY A 270 16.64 6.57 -1.28
CA GLY A 270 15.26 6.51 -1.72
C GLY A 270 14.27 7.17 -0.75
N PRO A 271 12.98 7.19 -1.09
CA PRO A 271 11.97 8.01 -0.46
C PRO A 271 11.41 7.40 0.84
N TRP A 272 12.30 6.96 1.74
CA TRP A 272 11.82 6.41 3.01
C TRP A 272 11.41 7.51 3.99
N HIS A 273 10.26 7.30 4.61
CA HIS A 273 9.79 8.13 5.72
C HIS A 273 8.84 7.31 6.60
N PRO A 274 8.95 7.34 7.95
CA PRO A 274 8.11 6.53 8.84
C PRO A 274 6.62 6.82 8.69
N ALA A 275 6.29 8.05 8.31
CA ALA A 275 4.92 8.51 8.06
C ALA A 275 4.65 8.75 6.57
N PHE A 276 5.25 7.98 5.64
CA PHE A 276 5.14 8.24 4.20
C PHE A 276 3.68 8.34 3.73
N GLY A 277 2.84 7.38 4.11
CA GLY A 277 1.42 7.40 3.78
C GLY A 277 0.67 8.62 4.31
N PHE A 278 1.06 9.12 5.47
CA PHE A 278 0.50 10.36 6.03
C PHE A 278 0.93 11.59 5.21
N LEU A 279 2.20 11.63 4.75
CA LEU A 279 2.65 12.72 3.87
C LEU A 279 1.81 12.79 2.59
N VAL A 280 1.55 11.64 1.97
CA VAL A 280 0.70 11.57 0.76
C VAL A 280 -0.73 12.01 1.08
N ARG A 281 -1.34 11.51 2.16
CA ARG A 281 -2.72 11.87 2.54
C ARG A 281 -2.86 13.35 2.91
N SER A 282 -1.89 13.92 3.61
CA SER A 282 -1.85 15.36 3.92
C SER A 282 -1.73 16.20 2.65
N ALA A 283 -0.88 15.78 1.69
CA ALA A 283 -0.74 16.49 0.42
C ALA A 283 -2.03 16.45 -0.43
N ILE A 284 -2.74 15.30 -0.44
CA ILE A 284 -4.06 15.16 -1.08
C ILE A 284 -5.07 16.11 -0.44
N HIS A 285 -5.11 16.14 0.91
CA HIS A 285 -6.03 16.99 1.65
C HIS A 285 -5.78 18.48 1.34
N LEU A 286 -4.52 18.91 1.42
CA LEU A 286 -4.14 20.29 1.10
C LEU A 286 -4.51 20.67 -0.34
N ARG A 287 -4.35 19.76 -1.30
CA ARG A 287 -4.79 19.99 -2.69
C ARG A 287 -6.32 20.14 -2.78
N GLY A 288 -7.06 19.36 -1.99
CA GLY A 288 -8.53 19.39 -1.94
C GLY A 288 -9.08 20.70 -1.39
N ILE A 289 -8.45 21.23 -0.32
CA ILE A 289 -8.89 22.48 0.33
C ILE A 289 -8.31 23.76 -0.33
N ALA A 290 -7.36 23.62 -1.26
CA ALA A 290 -6.72 24.78 -1.91
C ALA A 290 -7.72 25.78 -2.54
N PRO A 291 -8.85 25.34 -3.15
CA PRO A 291 -9.86 26.27 -3.67
C PRO A 291 -10.61 27.08 -2.60
N ASP A 292 -10.58 26.62 -1.34
CA ASP A 292 -11.25 27.28 -0.22
C ASP A 292 -10.32 28.27 0.51
N LEU A 293 -9.02 28.30 0.16
CA LEU A 293 -8.03 29.20 0.75
C LEU A 293 -8.16 30.60 0.17
N PRO A 294 -7.86 31.66 0.96
CA PRO A 294 -7.91 33.06 0.47
C PRO A 294 -6.80 33.29 -0.57
N VAL A 295 -7.06 34.19 -1.50
CA VAL A 295 -6.00 34.63 -2.42
C VAL A 295 -4.98 35.50 -1.66
N PRO A 296 -3.72 35.58 -2.14
CA PRO A 296 -2.71 36.44 -1.49
C PRO A 296 -3.18 37.88 -1.35
N GLY A 297 -3.04 38.43 -0.14
CA GLY A 297 -3.46 39.80 0.20
C GLY A 297 -4.89 39.95 0.72
N ASP A 298 -5.69 38.88 0.70
CA ASP A 298 -7.10 38.90 1.12
C ASP A 298 -7.28 38.90 2.66
N ALA A 299 -6.25 38.46 3.37
CA ALA A 299 -6.19 38.45 4.83
C ALA A 299 -4.73 38.45 5.30
N GLU A 300 -4.46 39.12 6.42
CA GLU A 300 -3.16 39.06 7.08
C GLU A 300 -3.06 37.84 8.02
N GLN A 301 -4.17 37.51 8.66
CA GLN A 301 -4.27 36.41 9.60
C GLN A 301 -5.53 35.58 9.36
N ILE A 302 -5.43 34.30 9.49
CA ILE A 302 -6.55 33.36 9.31
C ILE A 302 -6.61 32.33 10.41
N ARG A 303 -7.82 31.90 10.77
CA ARG A 303 -8.09 30.70 11.53
C ARG A 303 -8.84 29.70 10.66
N ILE A 304 -8.43 28.43 10.72
CA ILE A 304 -8.96 27.39 9.85
C ILE A 304 -9.81 26.42 10.69
N HIS A 305 -11.08 26.31 10.35
CA HIS A 305 -12.02 25.38 10.97
C HIS A 305 -12.18 24.16 10.09
N VAL A 306 -12.00 22.96 10.69
CA VAL A 306 -12.07 21.66 9.99
C VAL A 306 -12.62 20.58 10.93
N PRO A 307 -13.19 19.48 10.42
CA PRO A 307 -13.52 18.34 11.25
C PRO A 307 -12.33 17.89 12.10
N MET A 308 -12.57 17.56 13.37
CA MET A 308 -11.52 17.21 14.34
C MET A 308 -10.52 16.20 13.78
N ARG A 309 -11.01 15.20 13.06
CA ARG A 309 -10.19 14.12 12.44
C ARG A 309 -9.29 14.59 11.29
N GLU A 310 -9.53 15.77 10.73
CA GLU A 310 -8.75 16.33 9.61
C GLU A 310 -7.68 17.35 10.06
N ILE A 311 -7.72 17.80 11.30
CA ILE A 311 -6.70 18.69 11.87
C ILE A 311 -5.27 18.20 11.59
N PRO A 312 -4.93 16.90 11.81
CA PRO A 312 -3.59 16.40 11.50
C PRO A 312 -3.23 16.53 10.01
N LEU A 313 -4.19 16.36 9.10
CA LEU A 313 -3.96 16.46 7.65
C LEU A 313 -3.69 17.89 7.22
N VAL A 314 -4.42 18.86 7.77
CA VAL A 314 -4.19 20.29 7.54
C VAL A 314 -2.82 20.72 8.10
N ARG A 315 -2.52 20.34 9.34
CA ARG A 315 -1.21 20.65 9.95
C ARG A 315 -0.05 20.03 9.19
N GLY A 316 -0.25 18.81 8.70
CA GLY A 316 0.81 18.04 8.06
C GLY A 316 1.94 17.65 9.03
N TYR A 317 2.88 16.86 8.53
CA TYR A 317 4.02 16.41 9.33
C TYR A 317 4.89 17.60 9.77
N LYS A 318 5.09 17.76 11.08
CA LYS A 318 5.84 18.90 11.68
C LYS A 318 5.35 20.27 11.19
N ASN A 319 4.04 20.46 11.10
CA ASN A 319 3.37 21.68 10.63
C ASN A 319 3.75 22.13 9.19
N ARG A 320 4.20 21.20 8.34
CA ARG A 320 4.52 21.54 6.94
C ARG A 320 3.29 21.98 6.15
N GLY A 321 2.08 21.47 6.50
CA GLY A 321 0.84 21.88 5.88
C GLY A 321 0.53 23.35 6.18
N ILE A 322 0.68 23.76 7.45
CA ILE A 322 0.49 25.16 7.86
C ILE A 322 1.44 26.07 7.07
N ARG A 323 2.74 25.78 7.08
CA ARG A 323 3.72 26.57 6.32
C ARG A 323 3.39 26.65 4.83
N LYS A 324 2.84 25.58 4.26
CA LYS A 324 2.43 25.58 2.84
C LYS A 324 1.21 26.48 2.61
N ILE A 325 0.24 26.47 3.53
CA ILE A 325 -0.93 27.37 3.48
C ILE A 325 -0.46 28.81 3.58
N GLU A 326 0.37 29.15 4.57
CA GLU A 326 0.93 30.49 4.74
C GLU A 326 1.70 30.96 3.49
N GLN A 327 2.49 30.07 2.89
CA GLN A 327 3.23 30.37 1.65
C GLN A 327 2.29 30.67 0.46
N ILE A 328 1.16 29.94 0.36
CA ILE A 328 0.20 30.10 -0.74
C ILE A 328 -0.63 31.37 -0.56
N THR A 329 -1.08 31.65 0.66
CA THR A 329 -2.02 32.70 0.96
C THR A 329 -1.36 34.04 1.33
N GLY A 330 -0.11 34.02 1.76
CA GLY A 330 0.56 35.17 2.41
C GLY A 330 0.06 35.44 3.82
N ALA A 331 -1.02 34.76 4.27
CA ALA A 331 -1.63 35.00 5.56
C ALA A 331 -1.00 34.12 6.65
N ARG A 332 -0.87 34.67 7.87
CA ARG A 332 -0.43 33.87 9.04
C ARG A 332 -1.57 33.00 9.57
N VAL A 333 -1.32 31.72 9.75
CA VAL A 333 -2.30 30.78 10.33
C VAL A 333 -2.24 30.85 11.86
N MET A 334 -3.23 31.49 12.48
CA MET A 334 -3.34 31.65 13.94
C MET A 334 -3.76 30.37 14.65
N GLY A 335 -4.44 29.46 13.96
CA GLY A 335 -4.85 28.18 14.52
C GLY A 335 -5.63 27.31 13.55
N VAL A 336 -5.65 26.00 13.86
CA VAL A 336 -6.55 25.03 13.22
C VAL A 336 -7.47 24.51 14.32
N VAL A 337 -8.76 24.80 14.19
CA VAL A 337 -9.79 24.60 15.21
C VAL A 337 -10.74 23.48 14.79
N PRO A 338 -11.10 22.56 15.70
CA PRO A 338 -12.08 21.53 15.41
C PRO A 338 -13.48 22.13 15.19
N ASP A 339 -14.13 21.72 14.10
CA ASP A 339 -15.51 22.07 13.80
C ASP A 339 -16.15 20.99 12.94
N ASP A 340 -16.86 20.08 13.59
CA ASP A 340 -17.50 18.95 12.92
C ASP A 340 -18.77 19.34 12.13
N THR A 341 -19.16 20.63 12.12
CA THR A 341 -20.19 21.16 11.21
C THR A 341 -19.65 21.41 9.80
N VAL A 342 -18.31 21.50 9.66
CA VAL A 342 -17.65 21.62 8.36
C VAL A 342 -17.65 20.26 7.67
N PRO A 343 -18.08 20.15 6.41
CA PRO A 343 -18.05 18.89 5.67
C PRO A 343 -16.62 18.36 5.52
N MET A 344 -16.50 17.03 5.49
CA MET A 344 -15.22 16.37 5.23
C MET A 344 -14.57 16.87 3.95
N GLY A 345 -13.25 17.15 4.05
CA GLY A 345 -12.44 17.66 2.93
C GLY A 345 -12.69 19.11 2.55
N ARG A 346 -13.44 19.83 3.36
CA ARG A 346 -13.65 21.28 3.23
C ARG A 346 -13.09 21.99 4.44
N ILE A 347 -12.94 23.30 4.33
CA ILE A 347 -12.58 24.18 5.43
C ILE A 347 -13.55 25.35 5.51
N ARG A 348 -13.69 25.90 6.70
CA ARG A 348 -14.27 27.22 6.91
C ARG A 348 -13.16 28.13 7.43
N LEU A 349 -13.06 29.32 6.83
CA LEU A 349 -12.05 30.29 7.20
C LEU A 349 -12.68 31.41 8.03
N GLU A 350 -11.94 31.83 9.05
CA GLU A 350 -12.20 33.06 9.81
C GLU A 350 -11.01 33.99 9.54
N LYS A 351 -11.27 35.18 8.96
CA LYS A 351 -10.27 36.22 8.79
C LYS A 351 -10.19 37.01 10.10
N ILE A 352 -8.98 37.28 10.58
CA ILE A 352 -8.68 37.93 11.85
C ILE A 352 -8.00 39.26 11.57
#